data_782d40b7ce79cc323dc8843ad2dffb41
#
_entry.id   782d40b7ce79cc323dc8843ad2dffb41
#
_cell.length_a   1.000
_cell.length_b   1.000
_cell.length_c   1.000
_cell.angle_alpha   90.00
_cell.angle_beta   90.00
_cell.angle_gamma   90.00
#
_symmetry.space_group_name_H-M   'P 1'
#
loop_
_entity.id
_entity.type
_entity.pdbx_description
1 polymer ?
#
loop_
_entity_poly.entity_id
_entity_poly.type
_entity_poly.pdbx_seq_one_letter_code
_entity_poly.pdbx_strand_id
1 'polypeptide(L)'
;LFRSIETKGDLVRGISVPTTEPDLHGPKDSFNESIQTNLGLIKRRVKSPDLINIDMDIGLYSKTKVSLLYISSIAEISLVNKVKTKLQKINIDGILDAGNIKQLISRENRSAFPTCQLTERPDKAAGDLLEGKVIILVDSSPLAISLPSFLVDFINPSVDTYSKNININFIKFLRFLCFFVTLFLPGFYIALISYNQGSIPLDLLINFAMQRSSVPIPSVVECLVILVLCAILRESDIRFPSNYGSSISIVGALVMGDAAVSAGIVSPIMIIVVAVTYITSMVFTDVELINSFRHIRFLTLLLVSLLGLFGLYISMFFTLIHLCSLTSLGRPYTYPLAPFDKVYFNKTVFRTPKCDDKYRSRLLAKTNRCKEGD
;
A
#
# COMPACT_ATOMS: atom_id res chain seq x y z
N LEU A 1 8.75 4.40 53.84
CA LEU A 1 8.70 3.78 52.47
C LEU A 1 7.42 4.26 51.78
N PHE A 2 7.54 5.32 50.97
CA PHE A 2 6.45 5.70 50.06
C PHE A 2 6.47 4.72 48.89
N ARG A 3 5.55 3.77 48.83
CA ARG A 3 5.22 3.03 47.65
C ARG A 3 4.35 3.95 46.77
N SER A 4 4.94 4.56 45.73
CA SER A 4 4.15 5.18 44.68
C SER A 4 3.46 4.06 43.90
N ILE A 5 2.16 3.91 44.12
CA ILE A 5 1.32 3.08 43.29
C ILE A 5 1.06 3.94 42.03
N GLU A 6 1.68 3.60 40.93
CA GLU A 6 1.31 4.16 39.61
C GLU A 6 -0.13 3.69 39.29
N THR A 7 -1.10 4.47 39.70
CA THR A 7 -2.45 4.39 39.15
C THR A 7 -2.43 5.12 37.80
N LYS A 8 -2.02 4.44 36.72
CA LYS A 8 -2.30 4.92 35.37
C LYS A 8 -3.80 4.89 35.20
N GLY A 9 -4.44 6.03 35.30
CA GLY A 9 -5.80 6.22 34.80
C GLY A 9 -5.75 5.93 33.32
N ASP A 10 -6.52 4.94 32.87
CA ASP A 10 -6.58 4.54 31.46
C ASP A 10 -7.21 5.68 30.63
N LEU A 11 -6.40 6.63 30.18
CA LEU A 11 -6.75 7.60 29.12
C LEU A 11 -6.75 6.93 27.72
N VAL A 12 -6.92 5.61 27.68
CA VAL A 12 -6.78 4.83 26.45
C VAL A 12 -8.16 4.47 25.91
N ARG A 13 -8.35 4.70 24.62
CA ARG A 13 -9.52 4.24 23.90
C ARG A 13 -9.62 2.71 23.99
N GLY A 14 -10.81 2.18 24.27
CA GLY A 14 -11.07 0.73 24.25
C GLY A 14 -10.76 0.13 22.88
N ILE A 15 -10.68 -1.21 22.81
CA ILE A 15 -10.47 -1.94 21.54
C ILE A 15 -11.63 -1.61 20.60
N SER A 16 -11.33 -1.03 19.45
CA SER A 16 -12.30 -0.60 18.44
C SER A 16 -12.14 -1.41 17.15
N VAL A 17 -13.03 -1.18 16.21
CA VAL A 17 -12.97 -1.76 14.86
C VAL A 17 -11.93 -0.97 14.04
N PRO A 18 -11.11 -1.62 13.18
CA PRO A 18 -10.20 -0.93 12.28
C PRO A 18 -10.93 0.05 11.37
N THR A 19 -10.42 1.27 11.26
CA THR A 19 -11.02 2.33 10.45
C THR A 19 -10.37 2.41 9.07
N THR A 20 -9.07 2.20 8.98
CA THR A 20 -8.30 2.31 7.71
C THR A 20 -8.21 0.99 6.95
N GLU A 21 -8.34 -0.16 7.64
CA GLU A 21 -8.30 -1.51 7.04
C GLU A 21 -9.60 -2.28 7.38
N PRO A 22 -10.80 -1.83 6.95
CA PRO A 22 -12.07 -2.50 7.27
C PRO A 22 -12.14 -3.88 6.64
N ASP A 23 -12.62 -4.87 7.39
CA ASP A 23 -12.78 -6.25 6.92
C ASP A 23 -14.20 -6.76 7.19
N LEU A 24 -14.77 -7.46 6.19
CA LEU A 24 -16.10 -8.07 6.30
C LEU A 24 -16.06 -9.41 7.04
N HIS A 25 -14.98 -10.17 6.95
CA HIS A 25 -14.89 -11.57 7.38
C HIS A 25 -13.73 -11.88 8.33
N GLY A 26 -13.04 -10.88 8.87
CA GLY A 26 -11.90 -11.08 9.78
C GLY A 26 -12.18 -10.68 11.23
N PRO A 27 -11.18 -10.83 12.11
CA PRO A 27 -11.23 -10.24 13.45
C PRO A 27 -11.44 -8.73 13.37
N LYS A 28 -12.28 -8.21 14.25
CA LYS A 28 -12.66 -6.78 14.26
C LYS A 28 -11.89 -5.96 15.29
N ASP A 29 -10.95 -6.56 16.01
CA ASP A 29 -10.11 -5.86 16.95
C ASP A 29 -8.98 -5.11 16.22
N SER A 30 -8.72 -3.87 16.66
CA SER A 30 -7.64 -3.03 16.17
C SER A 30 -6.68 -2.66 17.30
N PHE A 31 -5.47 -2.25 16.93
CA PHE A 31 -4.53 -1.62 17.85
C PHE A 31 -5.08 -0.30 18.37
N ASN A 32 -4.64 0.08 19.57
CA ASN A 32 -4.95 1.36 20.20
C ASN A 32 -3.66 2.12 20.53
N GLU A 33 -3.78 3.24 21.23
CA GLU A 33 -2.66 4.11 21.56
C GLU A 33 -1.75 3.52 22.66
N SER A 34 -2.19 2.49 23.42
CA SER A 34 -1.39 1.85 24.47
C SER A 34 -0.54 0.70 23.95
N ILE A 35 0.76 0.83 24.04
CA ILE A 35 1.72 -0.22 23.67
C ILE A 35 1.50 -1.53 24.43
N GLN A 36 1.08 -1.43 25.71
CA GLN A 36 0.81 -2.59 26.57
C GLN A 36 -0.37 -3.41 26.05
N THR A 37 -1.46 -2.72 25.70
CA THR A 37 -2.65 -3.35 25.10
C THR A 37 -2.30 -3.99 23.77
N ASN A 38 -1.57 -3.29 22.91
CA ASN A 38 -1.15 -3.77 21.60
C ASN A 38 -0.26 -5.01 21.69
N LEU A 39 0.67 -5.00 22.64
CA LEU A 39 1.50 -6.18 22.95
C LEU A 39 0.65 -7.37 23.43
N GLY A 40 -0.35 -7.10 24.29
CA GLY A 40 -1.32 -8.09 24.76
C GLY A 40 -2.12 -8.73 23.62
N LEU A 41 -2.58 -7.91 22.65
CA LEU A 41 -3.32 -8.38 21.46
C LEU A 41 -2.47 -9.31 20.57
N ILE A 42 -1.17 -9.04 20.43
CA ILE A 42 -0.25 -9.91 19.70
C ILE A 42 0.02 -11.19 20.48
N LYS A 43 0.34 -11.10 21.77
CA LYS A 43 0.60 -12.26 22.64
C LYS A 43 -0.61 -13.20 22.74
N ARG A 44 -1.83 -12.68 22.67
CA ARG A 44 -3.06 -13.49 22.64
C ARG A 44 -3.13 -14.40 21.41
N ARG A 45 -2.53 -13.98 20.28
CA ARG A 45 -2.52 -14.74 19.02
C ARG A 45 -1.27 -15.61 18.87
N VAL A 46 -0.13 -15.09 19.29
CA VAL A 46 1.16 -15.79 19.24
C VAL A 46 1.55 -16.15 20.68
N LYS A 47 1.19 -17.37 21.09
CA LYS A 47 1.41 -17.86 22.46
C LYS A 47 2.75 -18.60 22.63
N SER A 48 3.66 -18.45 21.67
CA SER A 48 4.98 -19.08 21.72
C SER A 48 5.91 -18.37 22.71
N PRO A 49 6.70 -19.10 23.50
CA PRO A 49 7.76 -18.51 24.33
C PRO A 49 8.88 -17.88 23.50
N ASP A 50 9.00 -18.25 22.22
CA ASP A 50 9.97 -17.70 21.27
C ASP A 50 9.64 -16.28 20.81
N LEU A 51 8.46 -15.75 21.17
CA LEU A 51 8.11 -14.35 20.89
C LEU A 51 8.93 -13.45 21.79
N ILE A 52 9.95 -12.84 21.23
CA ILE A 52 10.83 -11.88 21.93
C ILE A 52 10.32 -10.47 21.71
N ASN A 53 10.29 -9.70 22.80
CA ASN A 53 10.05 -8.27 22.81
C ASN A 53 11.32 -7.55 23.27
N ILE A 54 11.78 -6.56 22.50
CA ILE A 54 12.89 -5.69 22.87
C ILE A 54 12.32 -4.27 22.99
N ASP A 55 12.28 -3.75 24.20
CA ASP A 55 11.82 -2.40 24.46
C ASP A 55 12.98 -1.41 24.38
N MET A 56 12.73 -0.25 23.80
CA MET A 56 13.67 0.86 23.63
C MET A 56 12.93 2.17 23.82
N ASP A 57 13.61 3.15 24.44
CA ASP A 57 13.11 4.52 24.53
C ASP A 57 13.81 5.35 23.44
N ILE A 58 13.05 5.98 22.56
CA ILE A 58 13.54 6.77 21.43
C ILE A 58 13.03 8.21 21.53
N GLY A 59 13.91 9.17 21.20
CA GLY A 59 13.64 10.60 21.32
C GLY A 59 14.27 11.21 22.57
N LEU A 60 14.91 12.37 22.39
CA LEU A 60 15.63 13.06 23.48
C LEU A 60 14.67 13.57 24.57
N TYR A 61 13.57 14.19 24.15
CA TYR A 61 12.57 14.76 25.06
C TYR A 61 11.36 13.85 25.26
N SER A 62 10.86 13.23 24.17
CA SER A 62 9.65 12.40 24.25
C SER A 62 9.87 11.07 24.97
N LYS A 63 11.09 10.49 24.87
CA LYS A 63 11.43 9.16 25.40
C LYS A 63 10.32 8.14 25.14
N THR A 64 9.83 8.15 23.91
CA THR A 64 8.69 7.33 23.48
C THR A 64 9.09 5.86 23.51
N LYS A 65 8.30 5.02 24.17
CA LYS A 65 8.53 3.57 24.21
C LYS A 65 8.28 2.96 22.85
N VAL A 66 9.21 2.17 22.39
CA VAL A 66 9.15 1.43 21.12
C VAL A 66 9.48 -0.02 21.38
N SER A 67 8.57 -0.91 21.04
CA SER A 67 8.75 -2.36 21.21
C SER A 67 9.00 -3.02 19.87
N LEU A 68 10.14 -3.70 19.77
CA LEU A 68 10.53 -4.52 18.60
C LEU A 68 10.16 -5.98 18.88
N LEU A 69 9.26 -6.53 18.09
CA LEU A 69 8.73 -7.89 18.23
C LEU A 69 9.22 -8.78 17.11
N TYR A 70 9.65 -9.99 17.44
CA TYR A 70 10.01 -11.03 16.48
C TYR A 70 9.96 -12.42 17.13
N ILE A 71 9.86 -13.45 16.32
CA ILE A 71 9.91 -14.86 16.80
C ILE A 71 11.34 -15.37 16.58
N SER A 72 12.04 -15.71 17.65
CA SER A 72 13.47 -16.06 17.62
C SER A 72 13.78 -17.33 16.82
N SER A 73 12.86 -18.29 16.82
CA SER A 73 12.99 -19.55 16.06
C SER A 73 12.73 -19.38 14.57
N ILE A 74 12.13 -18.26 14.11
CA ILE A 74 11.72 -18.06 12.72
C ILE A 74 12.48 -16.90 12.07
N ALA A 75 12.52 -15.75 12.73
CA ALA A 75 13.07 -14.52 12.17
C ALA A 75 14.59 -14.61 11.97
N GLU A 76 15.08 -14.07 10.88
CA GLU A 76 16.52 -13.97 10.64
C GLU A 76 17.16 -12.92 11.56
N ILE A 77 18.12 -13.34 12.40
CA ILE A 77 18.79 -12.47 13.38
C ILE A 77 19.47 -11.28 12.71
N SER A 78 20.01 -11.46 11.50
CA SER A 78 20.63 -10.36 10.73
C SER A 78 19.63 -9.24 10.42
N LEU A 79 18.36 -9.58 10.14
CA LEU A 79 17.28 -8.64 9.90
C LEU A 79 16.92 -7.89 11.20
N VAL A 80 16.74 -8.63 12.30
CA VAL A 80 16.45 -8.06 13.62
C VAL A 80 17.52 -7.05 14.02
N ASN A 81 18.79 -7.42 13.88
CA ASN A 81 19.92 -6.55 14.22
C ASN A 81 19.97 -5.29 13.34
N LYS A 82 19.64 -5.39 12.06
CA LYS A 82 19.56 -4.23 11.16
C LYS A 82 18.46 -3.26 11.62
N VAL A 83 17.27 -3.76 11.96
CA VAL A 83 16.18 -2.93 12.46
C VAL A 83 16.56 -2.28 13.78
N LYS A 84 17.09 -3.07 14.74
CA LYS A 84 17.56 -2.57 16.03
C LYS A 84 18.61 -1.47 15.87
N THR A 85 19.59 -1.68 15.02
CA THR A 85 20.65 -0.67 14.77
C THR A 85 20.08 0.60 14.14
N LYS A 86 19.11 0.48 13.22
CA LYS A 86 18.45 1.65 12.63
C LYS A 86 17.65 2.42 13.67
N LEU A 87 16.90 1.74 14.55
CA LEU A 87 16.15 2.36 15.63
C LEU A 87 17.08 3.07 16.62
N GLN A 88 18.19 2.44 17.03
CA GLN A 88 19.17 3.03 17.95
C GLN A 88 19.92 4.24 17.36
N LYS A 89 20.02 4.35 16.04
CA LYS A 89 20.63 5.50 15.36
C LYS A 89 19.71 6.71 15.26
N ILE A 90 18.44 6.56 15.58
CA ILE A 90 17.49 7.67 15.57
C ILE A 90 17.83 8.64 16.70
N ASN A 91 18.26 9.83 16.33
CA ASN A 91 18.55 10.92 17.25
C ASN A 91 17.72 12.14 16.84
N ILE A 92 16.54 12.28 17.43
CA ILE A 92 15.58 13.37 17.21
C ILE A 92 14.95 13.77 18.52
N ASP A 93 14.38 14.95 18.56
CA ASP A 93 13.78 15.53 19.79
C ASP A 93 12.61 14.70 20.31
N GLY A 94 11.75 14.23 19.42
CA GLY A 94 10.59 13.44 19.81
C GLY A 94 9.98 12.60 18.69
N ILE A 95 9.33 11.52 19.11
CA ILE A 95 8.54 10.63 18.26
C ILE A 95 7.10 10.70 18.76
N LEU A 96 6.18 11.13 17.88
CA LEU A 96 4.78 11.31 18.21
C LEU A 96 3.90 10.17 17.70
N ASP A 97 4.32 9.51 16.61
CA ASP A 97 3.56 8.44 15.96
C ASP A 97 4.47 7.44 15.22
N ALA A 98 3.92 6.26 14.90
CA ALA A 98 4.58 5.23 14.12
C ALA A 98 5.03 5.73 12.73
N GLY A 99 4.31 6.68 12.14
CA GLY A 99 4.68 7.33 10.88
C GLY A 99 6.05 8.00 10.91
N ASN A 100 6.44 8.63 12.05
CA ASN A 100 7.76 9.22 12.22
C ASN A 100 8.87 8.16 12.15
N ILE A 101 8.68 7.03 12.85
CA ILE A 101 9.64 5.92 12.84
C ILE A 101 9.73 5.30 11.44
N LYS A 102 8.60 5.10 10.77
CA LYS A 102 8.55 4.60 9.39
C LYS A 102 9.38 5.48 8.46
N GLN A 103 9.20 6.79 8.52
CA GLN A 103 9.95 7.75 7.70
C GLN A 103 11.46 7.68 7.97
N LEU A 104 11.86 7.56 9.23
CA LEU A 104 13.27 7.50 9.62
C LEU A 104 13.95 6.19 9.21
N ILE A 105 13.27 5.06 9.33
CA ILE A 105 13.78 3.75 8.88
C ILE A 105 13.91 3.70 7.36
N SER A 106 12.96 4.30 6.63
CA SER A 106 12.93 4.30 5.17
C SER A 106 13.74 5.43 4.53
N ARG A 107 14.38 6.31 5.32
CA ARG A 107 15.10 7.51 4.86
C ARG A 107 16.12 7.25 3.75
N GLU A 108 16.74 6.07 3.71
CA GLU A 108 17.71 5.69 2.68
C GLU A 108 17.06 5.44 1.32
N ASN A 109 15.76 5.10 1.30
CA ASN A 109 15.00 4.84 0.09
C ASN A 109 14.27 6.11 -0.34
N ARG A 110 14.84 6.87 -1.29
CA ARG A 110 14.22 8.08 -1.86
C ARG A 110 13.17 7.75 -2.94
N SER A 111 12.44 6.66 -2.77
CA SER A 111 11.39 6.25 -3.70
C SER A 111 10.03 6.73 -3.25
N ALA A 112 9.13 6.98 -4.21
CA ALA A 112 7.73 7.20 -3.92
C ALA A 112 7.03 5.93 -3.41
N PHE A 113 7.56 4.73 -3.70
CA PHE A 113 6.98 3.47 -3.24
C PHE A 113 7.27 3.21 -1.77
N PRO A 114 6.24 2.82 -0.98
CA PRO A 114 6.41 2.48 0.42
C PRO A 114 7.20 1.18 0.58
N THR A 115 8.20 1.18 1.46
CA THR A 115 9.04 0.00 1.78
C THR A 115 8.79 -0.55 3.18
N CYS A 116 7.91 0.10 3.95
CA CYS A 116 7.48 -0.28 5.29
C CYS A 116 5.96 -0.24 5.33
N GLN A 117 5.32 -1.30 5.77
CA GLN A 117 3.86 -1.37 5.85
C GLN A 117 3.38 -0.97 7.25
N LEU A 118 2.34 -0.13 7.31
CA LEU A 118 1.59 0.16 8.53
C LEU A 118 0.35 -0.71 8.59
N THR A 119 -0.06 -1.11 9.78
CA THR A 119 -1.32 -1.85 9.98
C THR A 119 -1.94 -1.53 11.33
N GLU A 120 -3.26 -1.37 11.34
CA GLU A 120 -4.07 -1.29 12.56
C GLU A 120 -4.47 -2.68 13.09
N ARG A 121 -4.17 -3.75 12.34
CA ARG A 121 -4.72 -5.08 12.58
C ARG A 121 -3.75 -6.00 13.31
N PRO A 122 -4.08 -6.44 14.52
CA PRO A 122 -3.26 -7.39 15.28
C PRO A 122 -3.15 -8.77 14.63
N ASP A 123 -4.16 -9.21 13.87
CA ASP A 123 -4.14 -10.48 13.14
C ASP A 123 -3.12 -10.47 11.98
N LYS A 124 -3.02 -9.35 11.25
CA LYS A 124 -2.01 -9.15 10.20
C LYS A 124 -0.61 -9.11 10.78
N ALA A 125 -0.41 -8.34 11.86
CA ALA A 125 0.87 -8.28 12.56
C ALA A 125 1.31 -9.67 13.07
N ALA A 126 0.39 -10.45 13.67
CA ALA A 126 0.67 -11.82 14.09
C ALA A 126 1.00 -12.74 12.92
N GLY A 127 0.28 -12.63 11.80
CA GLY A 127 0.58 -13.37 10.56
C GLY A 127 1.97 -13.06 10.01
N ASP A 128 2.36 -11.79 10.00
CA ASP A 128 3.68 -11.34 9.58
C ASP A 128 4.80 -11.86 10.49
N LEU A 129 4.60 -11.90 11.81
CA LEU A 129 5.53 -12.53 12.76
C LEU A 129 5.72 -14.01 12.47
N LEU A 130 4.64 -14.75 12.18
CA LEU A 130 4.69 -16.18 11.84
C LEU A 130 5.39 -16.46 10.50
N GLU A 131 5.46 -15.48 9.60
CA GLU A 131 6.24 -15.56 8.36
C GLU A 131 7.72 -15.16 8.53
N GLY A 132 8.12 -14.66 9.72
CA GLY A 132 9.49 -14.26 10.04
C GLY A 132 9.79 -12.78 9.80
N LYS A 133 8.76 -11.95 9.65
CA LYS A 133 8.90 -10.49 9.67
C LYS A 133 9.06 -9.97 11.10
N VAL A 134 9.45 -8.73 11.22
CA VAL A 134 9.65 -8.00 12.47
C VAL A 134 8.55 -6.93 12.59
N ILE A 135 7.95 -6.82 13.76
CA ILE A 135 6.91 -5.83 14.05
C ILE A 135 7.45 -4.80 15.02
N ILE A 136 7.19 -3.53 14.75
CA ILE A 136 7.51 -2.43 15.65
C ILE A 136 6.19 -1.83 16.14
N LEU A 137 6.02 -1.78 17.45
CA LEU A 137 4.95 -1.05 18.12
C LEU A 137 5.52 0.24 18.71
N VAL A 138 4.77 1.31 18.61
CA VAL A 138 5.13 2.63 19.13
C VAL A 138 4.06 3.05 20.12
N ASP A 139 4.47 3.54 21.28
CA ASP A 139 3.53 4.07 22.27
C ASP A 139 2.82 5.31 21.73
N SER A 140 1.57 5.50 22.10
CA SER A 140 0.70 6.57 21.62
C SER A 140 0.32 6.47 20.12
N SER A 141 0.57 5.31 19.47
CA SER A 141 0.19 5.07 18.08
C SER A 141 -0.67 3.81 17.93
N PRO A 142 -1.81 3.89 17.23
CA PRO A 142 -2.65 2.72 16.93
C PRO A 142 -2.14 1.92 15.72
N LEU A 143 -0.93 2.19 15.26
CA LEU A 143 -0.35 1.56 14.08
C LEU A 143 0.89 0.75 14.42
N ALA A 144 0.95 -0.47 13.92
CA ALA A 144 2.16 -1.30 13.93
C ALA A 144 2.89 -1.20 12.60
N ILE A 145 4.24 -1.20 12.65
CA ILE A 145 5.08 -1.21 11.46
C ILE A 145 5.54 -2.64 11.21
N SER A 146 5.24 -3.19 10.04
CA SER A 146 5.71 -4.51 9.59
C SER A 146 6.91 -4.38 8.66
N LEU A 147 7.98 -5.14 8.92
CA LEU A 147 9.26 -5.10 8.21
C LEU A 147 9.88 -6.50 8.03
N PRO A 148 10.51 -6.79 6.88
CA PRO A 148 10.50 -6.04 5.63
C PRO A 148 9.15 -6.15 4.92
N SER A 149 8.79 -5.18 4.09
CA SER A 149 7.56 -5.23 3.30
C SER A 149 7.89 -5.30 1.81
N PHE A 150 7.14 -6.10 1.09
CA PHE A 150 7.29 -6.34 -0.34
C PHE A 150 6.15 -5.69 -1.12
N LEU A 151 6.32 -5.44 -2.41
CA LEU A 151 5.27 -4.88 -3.27
C LEU A 151 3.97 -5.67 -3.17
N VAL A 152 4.07 -7.01 -3.10
CA VAL A 152 2.91 -7.91 -3.05
C VAL A 152 2.12 -7.75 -1.75
N ASP A 153 2.75 -7.36 -0.65
CA ASP A 153 2.08 -7.11 0.65
C ASP A 153 1.14 -5.89 0.58
N PHE A 154 1.47 -4.91 -0.25
CA PHE A 154 0.65 -3.71 -0.47
C PHE A 154 -0.49 -3.95 -1.46
N ILE A 155 -0.32 -4.90 -2.39
CA ILE A 155 -1.34 -5.29 -3.37
C ILE A 155 -2.39 -6.21 -2.72
N ASN A 156 -1.97 -7.09 -1.80
CA ASN A 156 -2.83 -8.09 -1.18
C ASN A 156 -3.16 -7.74 0.26
N PRO A 157 -4.40 -7.29 0.56
CA PRO A 157 -4.84 -7.07 1.93
C PRO A 157 -4.97 -8.39 2.71
N SER A 158 -4.91 -8.31 4.03
CA SER A 158 -5.02 -9.46 4.95
C SER A 158 -6.37 -10.19 4.87
N VAL A 159 -7.41 -9.51 4.42
CA VAL A 159 -8.77 -10.04 4.21
C VAL A 159 -8.80 -11.32 3.38
N ASP A 160 -7.90 -11.42 2.41
CA ASP A 160 -7.82 -12.58 1.52
C ASP A 160 -7.58 -13.90 2.27
N THR A 161 -7.06 -13.84 3.49
CA THR A 161 -6.78 -15.04 4.30
C THR A 161 -8.03 -15.75 4.80
N TYR A 162 -9.17 -15.06 4.85
CA TYR A 162 -10.41 -15.57 5.46
C TYR A 162 -11.47 -16.07 4.46
N SER A 163 -11.27 -15.88 3.15
CA SER A 163 -12.24 -16.23 2.11
C SER A 163 -11.86 -17.49 1.35
N LYS A 164 -12.74 -18.04 0.48
CA LYS A 164 -12.48 -19.27 -0.32
C LYS A 164 -11.44 -19.05 -1.41
N ASN A 165 -10.55 -20.02 -1.65
CA ASN A 165 -9.40 -19.89 -2.54
C ASN A 165 -9.72 -19.55 -3.99
N ILE A 166 -10.74 -20.13 -4.61
CA ILE A 166 -11.07 -19.93 -6.03
C ILE A 166 -11.43 -18.46 -6.30
N ASN A 167 -12.32 -17.90 -5.48
CA ASN A 167 -12.75 -16.51 -5.62
C ASN A 167 -11.59 -15.53 -5.42
N ILE A 168 -10.71 -15.82 -4.46
CA ILE A 168 -9.56 -14.96 -4.16
C ILE A 168 -8.52 -14.97 -5.27
N ASN A 169 -8.26 -16.09 -5.90
CA ASN A 169 -7.30 -16.15 -7.00
C ASN A 169 -7.75 -15.27 -8.17
N PHE A 170 -9.04 -15.24 -8.46
CA PHE A 170 -9.59 -14.31 -9.45
C PHE A 170 -9.43 -12.84 -9.02
N ILE A 171 -9.75 -12.52 -7.75
CA ILE A 171 -9.61 -11.16 -7.22
C ILE A 171 -8.15 -10.71 -7.22
N LYS A 172 -7.21 -11.57 -6.85
CA LYS A 172 -5.77 -11.28 -6.89
C LYS A 172 -5.29 -11.00 -8.32
N PHE A 173 -5.71 -11.83 -9.27
CA PHE A 173 -5.42 -11.57 -10.69
C PHE A 173 -5.98 -10.22 -11.14
N LEU A 174 -7.24 -9.92 -10.76
CA LEU A 174 -7.87 -8.64 -11.06
C LEU A 174 -7.08 -7.46 -10.46
N ARG A 175 -6.57 -7.57 -9.23
CA ARG A 175 -5.73 -6.53 -8.61
C ARG A 175 -4.43 -6.31 -9.37
N PHE A 176 -3.77 -7.37 -9.82
CA PHE A 176 -2.59 -7.23 -10.68
C PHE A 176 -2.93 -6.51 -11.98
N LEU A 177 -4.06 -6.82 -12.61
CA LEU A 177 -4.53 -6.09 -13.78
C LEU A 177 -4.80 -4.62 -13.44
N CYS A 178 -5.49 -4.33 -12.34
CA CYS A 178 -5.75 -2.98 -11.85
C CYS A 178 -4.46 -2.19 -11.61
N PHE A 179 -3.39 -2.84 -11.14
CA PHE A 179 -2.09 -2.20 -10.98
C PHE A 179 -1.58 -1.61 -12.29
N PHE A 180 -1.59 -2.39 -13.37
CA PHE A 180 -1.15 -1.90 -14.69
C PHE A 180 -2.11 -0.87 -15.29
N VAL A 181 -3.41 -1.10 -15.18
CA VAL A 181 -4.44 -0.17 -15.66
C VAL A 181 -4.29 1.19 -14.97
N THR A 182 -4.14 1.20 -13.65
CA THR A 182 -3.97 2.42 -12.88
C THR A 182 -2.75 3.23 -13.29
N LEU A 183 -1.65 2.59 -13.66
CA LEU A 183 -0.41 3.24 -14.04
C LEU A 183 -0.39 3.73 -15.48
N PHE A 184 -0.88 2.92 -16.41
CA PHE A 184 -0.57 3.10 -17.83
C PHE A 184 -1.77 3.41 -18.71
N LEU A 185 -3.03 3.17 -18.26
CA LEU A 185 -4.21 3.35 -19.12
C LEU A 185 -4.36 4.77 -19.68
N PRO A 186 -4.21 5.87 -18.94
CA PRO A 186 -4.32 7.21 -19.51
C PRO A 186 -3.25 7.49 -20.56
N GLY A 187 -1.99 7.07 -20.29
CA GLY A 187 -0.90 7.19 -21.26
C GLY A 187 -1.14 6.35 -22.51
N PHE A 188 -1.64 5.14 -22.37
CA PHE A 188 -1.98 4.26 -23.48
C PHE A 188 -3.06 4.88 -24.40
N TYR A 189 -4.12 5.41 -23.80
CA TYR A 189 -5.18 6.10 -24.55
C TYR A 189 -4.64 7.30 -25.35
N ILE A 190 -3.81 8.14 -24.73
CA ILE A 190 -3.20 9.30 -25.38
C ILE A 190 -2.24 8.85 -26.49
N ALA A 191 -1.42 7.83 -26.25
CA ALA A 191 -0.50 7.28 -27.25
C ALA A 191 -1.24 6.80 -28.50
N LEU A 192 -2.37 6.13 -28.33
CA LEU A 192 -3.20 5.65 -29.45
C LEU A 192 -3.83 6.81 -30.22
N ILE A 193 -4.49 7.74 -29.53
CA ILE A 193 -5.28 8.79 -30.19
C ILE A 193 -4.41 9.86 -30.81
N SER A 194 -3.28 10.23 -30.17
CA SER A 194 -2.46 11.35 -30.65
C SER A 194 -1.37 10.91 -31.62
N TYR A 195 -0.86 9.68 -31.51
CA TYR A 195 0.31 9.23 -32.28
C TYR A 195 0.07 8.01 -33.15
N ASN A 196 -0.77 7.05 -32.73
CA ASN A 196 -0.94 5.77 -33.40
C ASN A 196 -2.39 5.51 -33.83
N GLN A 197 -3.00 6.49 -34.50
CA GLN A 197 -4.39 6.42 -34.95
C GLN A 197 -4.66 5.23 -35.89
N GLY A 198 -3.67 4.83 -36.68
CA GLY A 198 -3.79 3.68 -37.61
C GLY A 198 -3.96 2.32 -36.91
N SER A 199 -3.73 2.22 -35.60
CA SER A 199 -3.96 0.99 -34.84
C SER A 199 -5.39 0.85 -34.34
N ILE A 200 -6.23 1.87 -34.50
CA ILE A 200 -7.63 1.90 -34.07
C ILE A 200 -8.53 1.52 -35.27
N PRO A 201 -9.52 0.65 -35.08
CA PRO A 201 -10.53 0.40 -36.12
C PRO A 201 -11.19 1.70 -36.56
N LEU A 202 -11.41 1.85 -37.88
CA LEU A 202 -11.85 3.11 -38.50
C LEU A 202 -13.15 3.64 -37.88
N ASP A 203 -14.13 2.77 -37.61
CA ASP A 203 -15.41 3.17 -37.03
C ASP A 203 -15.26 3.79 -35.61
N LEU A 204 -14.35 3.21 -34.81
CA LEU A 204 -14.03 3.76 -33.48
C LEU A 204 -13.25 5.06 -33.60
N LEU A 205 -12.33 5.16 -34.54
CA LEU A 205 -11.55 6.38 -34.77
C LEU A 205 -12.44 7.56 -35.14
N ILE A 206 -13.41 7.33 -36.07
CA ILE A 206 -14.38 8.35 -36.46
C ILE A 206 -15.23 8.79 -35.28
N ASN A 207 -15.73 7.86 -34.47
CA ASN A 207 -16.49 8.16 -33.27
C ASN A 207 -15.67 8.99 -32.26
N PHE A 208 -14.40 8.63 -32.05
CA PHE A 208 -13.51 9.36 -31.16
C PHE A 208 -13.22 10.77 -31.71
N ALA A 209 -13.01 10.91 -33.00
CA ALA A 209 -12.78 12.20 -33.66
C ALA A 209 -14.01 13.11 -33.53
N MET A 210 -15.22 12.58 -33.75
CA MET A 210 -16.46 13.33 -33.60
C MET A 210 -16.66 13.83 -32.15
N GLN A 211 -16.42 12.97 -31.15
CA GLN A 211 -16.57 13.35 -29.74
C GLN A 211 -15.52 14.38 -29.30
N ARG A 212 -14.38 14.44 -29.95
CA ARG A 212 -13.32 15.42 -29.65
C ARG A 212 -13.39 16.68 -30.49
N SER A 213 -14.22 16.74 -31.53
CA SER A 213 -14.32 17.90 -32.41
C SER A 213 -14.75 19.18 -31.69
N SER A 214 -15.48 19.07 -30.59
CA SER A 214 -15.90 20.17 -29.75
C SER A 214 -14.88 20.63 -28.70
N VAL A 215 -13.79 19.83 -28.48
CA VAL A 215 -12.81 20.10 -27.41
C VAL A 215 -11.59 20.83 -27.97
N PRO A 216 -11.33 22.11 -27.60
CA PRO A 216 -10.20 22.87 -28.14
C PRO A 216 -8.84 22.52 -27.52
N ILE A 217 -8.82 21.66 -26.50
CA ILE A 217 -7.63 21.37 -25.67
C ILE A 217 -6.95 20.09 -26.17
N PRO A 218 -5.59 20.04 -26.23
CA PRO A 218 -4.88 18.81 -26.54
C PRO A 218 -5.17 17.70 -25.52
N SER A 219 -5.23 16.42 -25.96
CA SER A 219 -5.58 15.25 -25.11
C SER A 219 -4.75 15.13 -23.85
N VAL A 220 -3.46 15.48 -23.91
CA VAL A 220 -2.55 15.42 -22.77
C VAL A 220 -2.97 16.41 -21.68
N VAL A 221 -3.27 17.65 -22.08
CA VAL A 221 -3.68 18.73 -21.16
C VAL A 221 -5.06 18.41 -20.58
N GLU A 222 -5.99 17.92 -21.40
CA GLU A 222 -7.31 17.43 -21.01
C GLU A 222 -7.20 16.37 -19.90
N CYS A 223 -6.38 15.35 -20.14
CA CYS A 223 -6.12 14.28 -19.16
C CYS A 223 -5.51 14.82 -17.86
N LEU A 224 -4.52 15.69 -17.95
CA LEU A 224 -3.86 16.30 -16.79
C LEU A 224 -4.84 17.09 -15.93
N VAL A 225 -5.69 17.91 -16.55
CA VAL A 225 -6.71 18.71 -15.84
C VAL A 225 -7.65 17.80 -15.06
N ILE A 226 -8.19 16.74 -15.69
CA ILE A 226 -9.11 15.81 -15.00
C ILE A 226 -8.39 15.06 -13.87
N LEU A 227 -7.15 14.59 -14.10
CA LEU A 227 -6.38 13.90 -13.06
C LEU A 227 -6.07 14.81 -11.85
N VAL A 228 -5.79 16.09 -12.09
CA VAL A 228 -5.61 17.08 -11.02
C VAL A 228 -6.92 17.30 -10.27
N LEU A 229 -8.05 17.45 -10.97
CA LEU A 229 -9.37 17.59 -10.35
C LEU A 229 -9.71 16.34 -9.49
N CYS A 230 -9.46 15.13 -10.00
CA CYS A 230 -9.63 13.90 -9.23
C CYS A 230 -8.71 13.87 -7.99
N ALA A 231 -7.48 14.37 -8.09
CA ALA A 231 -6.58 14.44 -6.95
C ALA A 231 -7.06 15.43 -5.88
N ILE A 232 -7.62 16.59 -6.30
CA ILE A 232 -8.22 17.59 -5.41
C ILE A 232 -9.46 17.01 -4.72
N LEU A 233 -10.35 16.32 -5.46
CA LEU A 233 -11.53 15.68 -4.88
C LEU A 233 -11.15 14.65 -3.82
N ARG A 234 -10.15 13.83 -4.10
CA ARG A 234 -9.66 12.86 -3.14
C ARG A 234 -9.05 13.49 -1.89
N GLU A 235 -8.27 14.54 -2.04
CA GLU A 235 -7.67 15.26 -0.91
C GLU A 235 -8.75 15.92 -0.04
N SER A 236 -9.82 16.41 -0.68
CA SER A 236 -10.99 16.96 0.00
C SER A 236 -11.73 15.85 0.78
N ASP A 237 -11.96 14.69 0.17
CA ASP A 237 -12.69 13.56 0.77
C ASP A 237 -12.00 13.05 2.05
N ILE A 238 -10.67 12.99 2.07
CA ILE A 238 -9.89 12.57 3.25
C ILE A 238 -10.01 13.58 4.41
N ARG A 239 -10.16 14.88 4.11
CA ARG A 239 -10.17 15.95 5.13
C ARG A 239 -11.55 16.27 5.67
N PHE A 240 -12.61 15.94 4.94
CA PHE A 240 -13.97 16.23 5.39
C PHE A 240 -14.49 15.13 6.32
N PRO A 241 -15.29 15.50 7.34
CA PRO A 241 -16.04 14.54 8.15
C PRO A 241 -16.91 13.66 7.26
N SER A 242 -17.05 12.39 7.61
CA SER A 242 -17.76 11.35 6.83
C SER A 242 -19.16 11.76 6.35
N ASN A 243 -19.84 12.65 7.10
CA ASN A 243 -21.17 13.13 6.77
C ASN A 243 -21.25 14.02 5.52
N TYR A 244 -20.14 14.65 5.11
CA TYR A 244 -20.09 15.55 3.95
C TYR A 244 -19.39 14.94 2.73
N GLY A 245 -18.63 13.85 2.89
CA GLY A 245 -17.87 13.21 1.81
C GLY A 245 -18.76 12.76 0.64
N SER A 246 -19.94 12.22 0.94
CA SER A 246 -20.92 11.83 -0.09
C SER A 246 -21.41 13.02 -0.93
N SER A 247 -21.64 14.18 -0.31
CA SER A 247 -22.11 15.39 -1.02
C SER A 247 -21.04 15.94 -1.98
N ILE A 248 -19.77 15.92 -1.58
CA ILE A 248 -18.65 16.36 -2.43
C ILE A 248 -18.47 15.42 -3.61
N SER A 249 -18.61 14.12 -3.39
CA SER A 249 -18.53 13.11 -4.46
C SER A 249 -19.64 13.30 -5.49
N ILE A 250 -20.87 13.62 -5.07
CA ILE A 250 -22.02 13.89 -5.95
C ILE A 250 -21.77 15.16 -6.77
N VAL A 251 -21.35 16.24 -6.14
CA VAL A 251 -21.02 17.51 -6.83
C VAL A 251 -19.87 17.31 -7.79
N GLY A 252 -18.83 16.60 -7.38
CA GLY A 252 -17.69 16.27 -8.24
C GLY A 252 -18.11 15.47 -9.47
N ALA A 253 -18.96 14.46 -9.30
CA ALA A 253 -19.48 13.64 -10.41
C ALA A 253 -20.34 14.47 -11.37
N LEU A 254 -21.18 15.37 -10.87
CA LEU A 254 -22.02 16.24 -11.69
C LEU A 254 -21.18 17.24 -12.51
N VAL A 255 -20.22 17.89 -11.84
CA VAL A 255 -19.35 18.89 -12.48
C VAL A 255 -18.46 18.26 -13.53
N MET A 256 -17.84 17.11 -13.21
CA MET A 256 -16.93 16.42 -14.12
C MET A 256 -17.67 15.63 -15.20
N GLY A 257 -18.82 15.02 -14.88
CA GLY A 257 -19.58 14.21 -15.82
C GLY A 257 -20.34 15.04 -16.82
N ASP A 258 -21.32 15.80 -16.35
CA ASP A 258 -22.25 16.50 -17.25
C ASP A 258 -21.80 17.91 -17.64
N ALA A 259 -21.37 18.73 -16.68
CA ALA A 259 -21.05 20.13 -16.95
C ALA A 259 -19.82 20.31 -17.83
N ALA A 260 -18.73 19.56 -17.55
CA ALA A 260 -17.49 19.67 -18.30
C ALA A 260 -17.62 19.14 -19.75
N VAL A 261 -18.41 18.07 -19.94
CA VAL A 261 -18.72 17.53 -21.28
C VAL A 261 -19.63 18.47 -22.04
N SER A 262 -20.73 18.94 -21.43
CA SER A 262 -21.68 19.84 -22.06
C SER A 262 -21.03 21.18 -22.46
N ALA A 263 -20.06 21.65 -21.68
CA ALA A 263 -19.28 22.85 -22.00
C ALA A 263 -18.22 22.61 -23.10
N GLY A 264 -18.03 21.37 -23.60
CA GLY A 264 -17.00 21.04 -24.58
C GLY A 264 -15.57 21.21 -24.07
N ILE A 265 -15.36 21.21 -22.76
CA ILE A 265 -14.01 21.35 -22.15
C ILE A 265 -13.29 20.01 -22.17
N VAL A 266 -14.04 18.91 -22.02
CA VAL A 266 -13.51 17.54 -21.91
C VAL A 266 -14.32 16.58 -22.78
N SER A 267 -13.64 15.64 -23.43
CA SER A 267 -14.30 14.60 -24.21
C SER A 267 -14.89 13.50 -23.29
N PRO A 268 -16.08 12.94 -23.64
CA PRO A 268 -16.72 11.86 -22.87
C PRO A 268 -15.79 10.66 -22.65
N ILE A 269 -15.02 10.30 -23.67
CA ILE A 269 -14.10 9.14 -23.63
C ILE A 269 -12.96 9.39 -22.63
N MET A 270 -12.40 10.60 -22.59
CA MET A 270 -11.35 10.93 -21.63
C MET A 270 -11.85 10.78 -20.20
N ILE A 271 -13.08 11.19 -19.91
CA ILE A 271 -13.70 10.99 -18.59
C ILE A 271 -13.80 9.52 -18.26
N ILE A 272 -14.23 8.67 -19.19
CA ILE A 272 -14.30 7.21 -18.99
C ILE A 272 -12.91 6.65 -18.67
N VAL A 273 -11.89 7.01 -19.44
CA VAL A 273 -10.51 6.54 -19.23
C VAL A 273 -9.99 6.94 -17.84
N VAL A 274 -10.19 8.20 -17.46
CA VAL A 274 -9.74 8.67 -16.14
C VAL A 274 -10.59 8.06 -15.01
N ALA A 275 -11.90 7.91 -15.20
CA ALA A 275 -12.78 7.27 -14.22
C ALA A 275 -12.36 5.80 -13.96
N VAL A 276 -12.12 5.01 -15.01
CA VAL A 276 -11.60 3.63 -14.88
C VAL A 276 -10.26 3.63 -14.15
N THR A 277 -9.35 4.55 -14.50
CA THR A 277 -8.06 4.69 -13.82
C THR A 277 -8.20 5.02 -12.34
N TYR A 278 -9.15 5.87 -12.00
CA TYR A 278 -9.43 6.27 -10.61
C TYR A 278 -10.05 5.12 -9.82
N ILE A 279 -11.08 4.46 -10.37
CA ILE A 279 -11.75 3.31 -9.74
C ILE A 279 -10.74 2.17 -9.51
N THR A 280 -9.90 1.85 -10.49
CA THR A 280 -8.88 0.80 -10.34
C THR A 280 -7.83 1.17 -9.29
N SER A 281 -7.53 2.45 -9.08
CA SER A 281 -6.63 2.87 -8.00
C SER A 281 -7.21 2.67 -6.62
N MET A 282 -8.54 2.70 -6.46
CA MET A 282 -9.23 2.48 -5.17
C MET A 282 -9.31 1.01 -4.74
N VAL A 283 -8.94 0.09 -5.61
CA VAL A 283 -8.81 -1.34 -5.27
C VAL A 283 -7.69 -1.57 -4.25
N PHE A 284 -6.73 -0.64 -4.17
CA PHE A 284 -5.61 -0.70 -3.22
C PHE A 284 -5.96 0.03 -1.93
N THR A 285 -5.65 -0.57 -0.79
CA THR A 285 -5.97 -0.01 0.54
C THR A 285 -4.87 0.92 1.06
N ASP A 286 -3.63 0.76 0.60
CA ASP A 286 -2.50 1.55 1.08
C ASP A 286 -2.44 2.92 0.38
N VAL A 287 -2.60 3.99 1.15
CA VAL A 287 -2.63 5.37 0.65
C VAL A 287 -1.29 5.80 0.03
N GLU A 288 -0.16 5.34 0.59
CA GLU A 288 1.16 5.68 0.06
C GLU A 288 1.42 5.01 -1.29
N LEU A 289 0.96 3.76 -1.45
CA LEU A 289 1.03 3.08 -2.75
C LEU A 289 0.22 3.84 -3.82
N ILE A 290 -0.98 4.29 -3.47
CA ILE A 290 -1.83 5.05 -4.40
C ILE A 290 -1.19 6.40 -4.75
N ASN A 291 -0.55 7.07 -3.79
CA ASN A 291 0.20 8.31 -4.04
C ASN A 291 1.40 8.04 -4.98
N SER A 292 2.07 6.89 -4.84
CA SER A 292 3.15 6.48 -5.73
C SER A 292 2.67 6.32 -7.18
N PHE A 293 1.48 5.73 -7.38
CA PHE A 293 0.87 5.62 -8.71
C PHE A 293 0.65 6.97 -9.37
N ARG A 294 0.28 7.99 -8.62
CA ARG A 294 0.09 9.35 -9.13
C ARG A 294 1.39 9.90 -9.74
N HIS A 295 2.52 9.75 -9.05
CA HIS A 295 3.82 10.23 -9.56
C HIS A 295 4.22 9.51 -10.85
N ILE A 296 4.05 8.19 -10.92
CA ILE A 296 4.37 7.40 -12.12
C ILE A 296 3.45 7.77 -13.27
N ARG A 297 2.16 7.98 -13.01
CA ARG A 297 1.18 8.40 -14.01
C ARG A 297 1.56 9.73 -14.66
N PHE A 298 1.96 10.73 -13.87
CA PHE A 298 2.44 12.01 -14.40
C PHE A 298 3.70 11.83 -15.24
N LEU A 299 4.65 11.01 -14.79
CA LEU A 299 5.85 10.67 -15.57
C LEU A 299 5.49 10.00 -16.89
N THR A 300 4.58 9.02 -16.85
CA THR A 300 4.09 8.31 -18.04
C THR A 300 3.45 9.28 -19.03
N LEU A 301 2.57 10.18 -18.56
CA LEU A 301 1.93 11.17 -19.41
C LEU A 301 2.95 12.11 -20.06
N LEU A 302 3.96 12.54 -19.32
CA LEU A 302 5.03 13.39 -19.85
C LEU A 302 5.82 12.67 -20.94
N LEU A 303 6.22 11.43 -20.73
CA LEU A 303 6.96 10.64 -21.71
C LEU A 303 6.09 10.32 -22.95
N VAL A 304 4.83 10.00 -22.75
CA VAL A 304 3.88 9.74 -23.85
C VAL A 304 3.61 11.02 -24.65
N SER A 305 3.53 12.18 -24.01
CA SER A 305 3.32 13.45 -24.72
C SER A 305 4.48 13.82 -25.65
N LEU A 306 5.69 13.34 -25.37
CA LEU A 306 6.88 13.60 -26.18
C LEU A 306 7.14 12.53 -27.24
N LEU A 307 6.96 11.26 -26.88
CA LEU A 307 7.43 10.10 -27.65
C LEU A 307 6.28 9.14 -28.08
N GLY A 308 5.03 9.47 -27.77
CA GLY A 308 3.89 8.63 -28.10
C GLY A 308 3.98 7.24 -27.48
N LEU A 309 3.67 6.21 -28.26
CA LEU A 309 3.66 4.80 -27.82
C LEU A 309 5.06 4.34 -27.33
N PHE A 310 6.12 4.87 -27.94
CA PHE A 310 7.48 4.58 -27.51
C PHE A 310 7.75 5.13 -26.08
N GLY A 311 7.21 6.32 -25.77
CA GLY A 311 7.26 6.88 -24.41
C GLY A 311 6.53 6.03 -23.38
N LEU A 312 5.44 5.37 -23.77
CA LEU A 312 4.74 4.41 -22.92
C LEU A 312 5.63 3.20 -22.57
N TYR A 313 6.27 2.60 -23.57
CA TYR A 313 7.20 1.49 -23.32
C TYR A 313 8.38 1.89 -22.43
N ILE A 314 8.97 3.05 -22.68
CA ILE A 314 10.04 3.58 -21.82
C ILE A 314 9.56 3.74 -20.38
N SER A 315 8.36 4.31 -20.15
CA SER A 315 7.83 4.48 -18.80
C SER A 315 7.57 3.14 -18.10
N MET A 316 7.09 2.12 -18.83
CA MET A 316 6.93 0.76 -18.29
C MET A 316 8.27 0.16 -17.87
N PHE A 317 9.28 0.21 -18.73
CA PHE A 317 10.62 -0.31 -18.42
C PHE A 317 11.25 0.45 -17.26
N PHE A 318 11.16 1.78 -17.24
CA PHE A 318 11.68 2.59 -16.15
C PHE A 318 11.01 2.23 -14.82
N THR A 319 9.69 2.06 -14.80
CA THR A 319 8.95 1.65 -13.61
C THR A 319 9.37 0.26 -13.12
N LEU A 320 9.55 -0.71 -14.04
CA LEU A 320 10.00 -2.05 -13.69
C LEU A 320 11.44 -2.05 -13.14
N ILE A 321 12.35 -1.35 -13.80
CA ILE A 321 13.74 -1.22 -13.33
C ILE A 321 13.77 -0.57 -11.95
N HIS A 322 13.01 0.50 -11.76
CA HIS A 322 12.92 1.18 -10.47
C HIS A 322 12.40 0.25 -9.36
N LEU A 323 11.32 -0.48 -9.60
CA LEU A 323 10.77 -1.45 -8.64
C LEU A 323 11.78 -2.56 -8.30
N CYS A 324 12.50 -3.08 -9.29
CA CYS A 324 13.52 -4.11 -9.09
C CYS A 324 14.77 -3.59 -8.36
N SER A 325 15.08 -2.31 -8.47
CA SER A 325 16.21 -1.69 -7.77
C SER A 325 15.92 -1.41 -6.29
N LEU A 326 14.63 -1.34 -5.91
CA LEU A 326 14.24 -1.06 -4.53
C LEU A 326 14.51 -2.23 -3.60
N THR A 327 14.91 -1.89 -2.38
CA THR A 327 15.10 -2.87 -1.30
C THR A 327 14.39 -2.43 -0.02
N SER A 328 13.78 -3.37 0.69
CA SER A 328 13.28 -3.20 2.06
C SER A 328 14.25 -3.88 3.02
N LEU A 329 15.00 -3.10 3.82
CA LEU A 329 16.03 -3.59 4.75
C LEU A 329 17.07 -4.53 4.11
N GLY A 330 17.43 -4.27 2.84
CA GLY A 330 18.38 -5.10 2.07
C GLY A 330 17.76 -6.38 1.49
N ARG A 331 16.44 -6.49 1.47
CA ARG A 331 15.70 -7.54 0.76
C ARG A 331 15.07 -6.95 -0.51
N PRO A 332 15.06 -7.66 -1.65
CA PRO A 332 14.44 -7.18 -2.88
C PRO A 332 12.96 -6.86 -2.68
N TYR A 333 12.54 -5.66 -3.07
CA TYR A 333 11.17 -5.18 -2.88
C TYR A 333 10.14 -5.94 -3.73
N THR A 334 10.56 -6.38 -4.92
CA THR A 334 9.72 -7.12 -5.88
C THR A 334 9.59 -8.61 -5.58
N TYR A 335 10.20 -9.11 -4.51
CA TYR A 335 10.04 -10.50 -4.09
C TYR A 335 8.55 -10.83 -3.88
N PRO A 336 8.05 -11.99 -4.33
CA PRO A 336 8.71 -13.16 -4.94
C PRO A 336 8.79 -13.16 -6.47
N LEU A 337 8.51 -12.04 -7.13
CA LEU A 337 8.57 -11.93 -8.59
C LEU A 337 10.04 -11.86 -9.07
N ALA A 338 10.85 -11.03 -8.38
CA ALA A 338 12.28 -10.90 -8.63
C ALA A 338 13.05 -10.75 -7.29
N PRO A 339 13.88 -11.73 -6.87
CA PRO A 339 14.12 -13.03 -7.50
C PRO A 339 12.91 -13.97 -7.42
N PHE A 340 12.75 -14.83 -8.43
CA PHE A 340 11.60 -15.71 -8.51
C PHE A 340 11.70 -16.84 -7.48
N ASP A 341 10.69 -16.94 -6.60
CA ASP A 341 10.48 -18.05 -5.67
C ASP A 341 9.11 -18.67 -5.90
N LYS A 342 9.08 -19.83 -6.57
CA LYS A 342 7.86 -20.52 -6.96
C LYS A 342 6.91 -20.80 -5.79
N VAL A 343 7.46 -21.19 -4.63
CA VAL A 343 6.66 -21.55 -3.43
C VAL A 343 5.96 -20.30 -2.89
N TYR A 344 6.71 -19.24 -2.69
CA TYR A 344 6.17 -18.00 -2.14
C TYR A 344 5.34 -17.22 -3.18
N PHE A 345 5.67 -17.35 -4.46
CA PHE A 345 4.87 -16.80 -5.57
C PHE A 345 3.46 -17.42 -5.60
N ASN A 346 3.36 -18.75 -5.53
CA ASN A 346 2.07 -19.42 -5.48
C ASN A 346 1.25 -19.03 -4.24
N LYS A 347 1.91 -18.72 -3.13
CA LYS A 347 1.24 -18.27 -1.91
C LYS A 347 0.74 -16.84 -1.98
N THR A 348 1.51 -15.94 -2.57
CA THR A 348 1.24 -14.50 -2.57
C THR A 348 0.45 -14.04 -3.78
N VAL A 349 0.82 -14.46 -4.99
CA VAL A 349 0.13 -14.11 -6.24
C VAL A 349 -1.11 -14.97 -6.44
N PHE A 350 -1.00 -16.28 -6.19
CA PHE A 350 -2.13 -17.20 -6.06
C PHE A 350 -2.27 -17.55 -4.57
N ARG A 351 -3.46 -17.90 -4.15
CA ARG A 351 -3.67 -18.36 -2.79
C ARG A 351 -3.51 -19.87 -2.72
N THR A 352 -2.52 -20.34 -1.97
CA THR A 352 -2.42 -21.75 -1.57
C THR A 352 -3.38 -22.03 -0.40
N PRO A 353 -4.16 -23.12 -0.41
CA PRO A 353 -4.93 -23.53 0.76
C PRO A 353 -4.03 -23.62 1.99
N LYS A 354 -4.57 -23.31 3.18
CA LYS A 354 -3.76 -23.37 4.42
C LYS A 354 -3.20 -24.76 4.68
N CYS A 355 -3.90 -25.82 4.25
CA CYS A 355 -3.43 -27.20 4.36
C CYS A 355 -2.16 -27.47 3.54
N ASP A 356 -1.98 -26.75 2.43
CA ASP A 356 -0.83 -26.92 1.53
C ASP A 356 0.26 -25.90 1.76
N ASP A 357 0.03 -24.90 2.66
CA ASP A 357 0.98 -23.83 2.98
C ASP A 357 2.00 -24.31 4.04
N LYS A 358 2.82 -25.26 3.65
CA LYS A 358 3.81 -25.93 4.54
C LYS A 358 5.13 -25.17 4.69
N TYR A 359 5.40 -24.20 3.83
CA TYR A 359 6.71 -23.55 3.79
C TYR A 359 6.62 -22.04 3.98
N ARG A 360 7.59 -21.49 4.73
CA ARG A 360 7.85 -20.06 4.87
C ARG A 360 8.74 -19.55 3.75
N SER A 361 8.77 -18.21 3.59
CA SER A 361 9.65 -17.53 2.63
C SER A 361 11.13 -17.84 2.90
N ARG A 362 11.88 -18.15 1.84
CA ARG A 362 13.35 -18.36 1.91
C ARG A 362 14.11 -17.12 2.36
N LEU A 363 13.57 -15.94 2.07
CA LEU A 363 14.24 -14.68 2.42
C LEU A 363 13.98 -14.25 3.86
N LEU A 364 12.87 -14.67 4.48
CA LEU A 364 12.46 -14.25 5.83
C LEU A 364 12.85 -15.27 6.89
N ALA A 365 12.66 -16.56 6.61
CA ALA A 365 12.90 -17.65 7.55
C ALA A 365 13.95 -18.62 6.99
N LYS A 366 15.23 -18.35 7.22
CA LYS A 366 16.33 -19.22 6.72
C LYS A 366 16.48 -20.51 7.50
N THR A 367 16.29 -20.48 8.81
CA THR A 367 16.51 -21.61 9.72
C THR A 367 15.29 -22.51 9.86
N ASN A 368 14.11 -21.93 10.04
CA ASN A 368 12.85 -22.66 10.22
C ASN A 368 11.90 -22.40 9.06
N ARG A 369 11.98 -23.23 8.02
CA ARG A 369 11.14 -23.10 6.81
C ARG A 369 9.83 -23.86 6.87
N CYS A 370 9.75 -24.94 7.64
CA CYS A 370 8.54 -25.73 7.79
C CYS A 370 7.58 -25.04 8.76
N LYS A 371 6.28 -25.01 8.42
CA LYS A 371 5.23 -24.44 9.28
C LYS A 371 4.63 -25.48 10.23
N GLU A 372 4.63 -26.73 9.82
CA GLU A 372 4.21 -27.86 10.65
C GLU A 372 5.44 -28.31 11.42
N GLY A 373 5.32 -28.38 12.76
CA GLY A 373 6.35 -29.03 13.58
C GLY A 373 6.41 -30.51 13.23
N ASP A 374 7.61 -31.02 13.09
CA ASP A 374 7.90 -32.45 13.06
C ASP A 374 7.57 -33.08 14.41
#